data_90410ed7593406940768d446bc4de265
#
_entry.id   90410ed7593406940768d446bc4de265
#
_cell.length_a   1.000
_cell.length_b   1.000
_cell.length_c   1.000
_cell.angle_alpha   90.00
_cell.angle_beta   90.00
_cell.angle_gamma   90.00
#
_symmetry.space_group_name_H-M   'P 1'
#
loop_
_entity.id
_entity.type
_entity.pdbx_description
1 polymer ?
#
loop_
_entity_poly.entity_id
_entity_poly.type
_entity_poly.pdbx_seq_one_letter_code
_entity_poly.pdbx_strand_id
1 'polypeptide(L)'
;KGLDIKLKGSAAKELVPVNSSKSYALVPDDFVGVTPKVVVAEGQHVKAGEALFVDKKHPEVKFVSPVSGNVAAVNRGARRKVMGIVVTPDAKQEFVEFGVKSVHSLNGEQVKQALLSSGMFAFLRQRPYDVVANPNDKPKAIFISGFDSAPLAPNYDFTLDGMKNELQLGVNALAKLTDGKVHIGIHKDNASKVFKDVRGAEVHVFDGPHPAGNVGVQIHHIDPINKGEVVWVVNPHDVVAIGKAFCKGVISFERPVVLVGSEVIKPLYYKSYFGASISNMVKGNVKEGANVRYIS
;
A
#
# COMPACT_ATOMS: atom_id res chain seq x y z
N LYS A 1 -5.66 3.30 -27.08
CA LYS A 1 -6.08 1.91 -27.41
C LYS A 1 -5.56 1.00 -26.31
N GLY A 2 -6.39 0.12 -25.80
CA GLY A 2 -6.04 -0.86 -24.76
C GLY A 2 -6.28 -2.30 -25.23
N LEU A 3 -5.94 -3.27 -24.40
CA LEU A 3 -6.10 -4.69 -24.69
C LEU A 3 -6.38 -5.46 -23.40
N ASP A 4 -7.41 -6.29 -23.41
CA ASP A 4 -7.67 -7.26 -22.35
C ASP A 4 -7.00 -8.59 -22.69
N ILE A 5 -6.06 -9.01 -21.87
CA ILE A 5 -5.40 -10.31 -22.00
C ILE A 5 -6.13 -11.32 -21.11
N LYS A 6 -6.76 -12.31 -21.76
CA LYS A 6 -7.49 -13.37 -21.06
C LYS A 6 -6.52 -14.42 -20.53
N LEU A 7 -6.11 -14.29 -19.28
CA LEU A 7 -5.29 -15.28 -18.57
C LEU A 7 -6.17 -16.27 -17.80
N LYS A 8 -5.68 -17.52 -17.65
CA LYS A 8 -6.30 -18.54 -16.81
C LYS A 8 -5.82 -18.38 -15.35
N GLY A 9 -6.63 -18.89 -14.42
CA GLY A 9 -6.25 -18.97 -13.01
C GLY A 9 -6.67 -17.75 -12.20
N SER A 10 -7.84 -17.20 -12.49
CA SER A 10 -8.48 -16.17 -11.65
C SER A 10 -8.84 -16.73 -10.28
N ALA A 11 -8.71 -15.92 -9.23
CA ALA A 11 -9.01 -16.33 -7.86
C ALA A 11 -10.52 -16.37 -7.59
N ALA A 12 -10.94 -17.36 -6.82
CA ALA A 12 -12.24 -17.34 -6.17
C ALA A 12 -12.29 -16.20 -5.13
N LYS A 13 -13.45 -15.57 -4.96
CA LYS A 13 -13.67 -14.53 -3.95
C LYS A 13 -13.80 -15.15 -2.56
N GLU A 14 -12.70 -15.75 -2.11
CA GLU A 14 -12.54 -16.36 -0.80
C GLU A 14 -11.26 -15.84 -0.17
N LEU A 15 -11.36 -15.27 1.03
CA LEU A 15 -10.23 -14.74 1.78
C LEU A 15 -9.84 -15.74 2.88
N VAL A 16 -8.69 -16.39 2.71
CA VAL A 16 -8.19 -17.39 3.63
C VAL A 16 -7.04 -16.86 4.48
N PRO A 17 -6.91 -17.29 5.74
CA PRO A 17 -5.76 -16.95 6.55
C PRO A 17 -4.49 -17.63 6.00
N VAL A 18 -3.35 -16.95 6.14
CA VAL A 18 -2.03 -17.52 5.90
C VAL A 18 -1.37 -17.78 7.25
N ASN A 19 -0.68 -18.92 7.38
CA ASN A 19 0.17 -19.16 8.54
C ASN A 19 1.17 -18.02 8.71
N SER A 20 1.42 -17.62 9.95
CA SER A 20 2.37 -16.55 10.27
C SER A 20 3.72 -16.83 9.59
N SER A 21 4.29 -15.82 8.97
CA SER A 21 5.62 -15.92 8.39
C SER A 21 6.66 -16.04 9.50
N LYS A 22 7.70 -16.84 9.26
CA LYS A 22 8.84 -16.94 10.19
C LYS A 22 9.69 -15.67 10.20
N SER A 23 9.57 -14.85 9.16
CA SER A 23 10.29 -13.59 9.04
C SER A 23 9.53 -12.62 8.13
N TYR A 24 9.75 -11.35 8.38
CA TYR A 24 9.22 -10.24 7.59
C TYR A 24 10.38 -9.40 7.11
N ALA A 25 10.34 -8.96 5.86
CA ALA A 25 11.41 -8.15 5.29
C ALA A 25 10.86 -6.81 4.79
N LEU A 26 11.53 -5.73 5.14
CA LEU A 26 11.30 -4.43 4.54
C LEU A 26 12.42 -4.14 3.54
N VAL A 27 12.06 -4.02 2.27
CA VAL A 27 12.98 -3.87 1.14
C VAL A 27 12.98 -2.42 0.68
N PRO A 28 14.12 -1.69 0.81
CA PRO A 28 14.14 -0.27 0.40
C PRO A 28 13.86 -0.03 -1.08
N ASP A 29 14.18 -0.98 -1.96
CA ASP A 29 13.95 -0.88 -3.40
C ASP A 29 12.44 -0.86 -3.77
N ASP A 30 11.55 -1.32 -2.88
CA ASP A 30 10.09 -1.21 -3.05
C ASP A 30 9.60 0.24 -2.92
N PHE A 31 10.44 1.12 -2.36
CA PHE A 31 10.16 2.54 -2.16
C PHE A 31 10.98 3.41 -3.13
N VAL A 32 10.46 3.60 -4.32
CA VAL A 32 11.14 4.29 -5.41
C VAL A 32 11.55 5.72 -5.02
N GLY A 33 12.78 6.11 -5.35
CA GLY A 33 13.31 7.46 -5.07
C GLY A 33 13.95 7.63 -3.70
N VAL A 34 13.83 6.65 -2.82
CA VAL A 34 14.34 6.67 -1.44
C VAL A 34 15.82 6.28 -1.39
N THR A 35 16.60 7.02 -0.62
CA THR A 35 17.96 6.65 -0.25
C THR A 35 17.96 6.21 1.22
N PRO A 36 18.00 4.89 1.52
CA PRO A 36 17.79 4.41 2.88
C PRO A 36 18.96 4.74 3.81
N LYS A 37 18.63 5.22 5.02
CA LYS A 37 19.51 5.27 6.17
C LYS A 37 18.92 4.37 7.24
N VAL A 38 19.56 3.22 7.47
CA VAL A 38 19.17 2.26 8.51
C VAL A 38 19.34 2.91 9.89
N VAL A 39 18.33 2.74 10.74
CA VAL A 39 18.30 3.33 12.11
C VAL A 39 18.21 2.27 13.21
N VAL A 40 18.31 0.99 12.85
CA VAL A 40 18.33 -0.16 13.77
C VAL A 40 19.60 -0.98 13.60
N ALA A 41 19.90 -1.81 14.60
CA ALA A 41 21.00 -2.78 14.58
C ALA A 41 20.46 -4.21 14.57
N GLU A 42 21.27 -5.15 14.06
CA GLU A 42 20.98 -6.59 14.20
C GLU A 42 20.92 -6.99 15.68
N GLY A 43 19.95 -7.82 16.04
CA GLY A 43 19.66 -8.19 17.43
C GLY A 43 18.78 -7.19 18.19
N GLN A 44 18.55 -6.00 17.67
CA GLN A 44 17.67 -5.01 18.31
C GLN A 44 16.21 -5.47 18.24
N HIS A 45 15.50 -5.39 19.38
CA HIS A 45 14.05 -5.55 19.41
C HIS A 45 13.35 -4.28 18.94
N VAL A 46 12.31 -4.43 18.12
CA VAL A 46 11.48 -3.34 17.59
C VAL A 46 10.00 -3.66 17.76
N LYS A 47 9.18 -2.63 17.93
CA LYS A 47 7.73 -2.73 17.89
C LYS A 47 7.19 -2.59 16.47
N ALA A 48 6.01 -3.16 16.19
CA ALA A 48 5.31 -2.85 14.96
C ALA A 48 5.01 -1.34 14.89
N GLY A 49 5.41 -0.69 13.78
CA GLY A 49 5.35 0.77 13.65
C GLY A 49 6.65 1.51 14.04
N GLU A 50 7.67 0.82 14.54
CA GLU A 50 8.98 1.42 14.82
C GLU A 50 9.84 1.51 13.56
N ALA A 51 10.57 2.63 13.38
CA ALA A 51 11.34 2.86 12.17
C ALA A 51 12.51 1.88 12.03
N LEU A 52 12.62 1.20 10.88
CA LEU A 52 13.76 0.38 10.49
C LEU A 52 14.78 1.18 9.68
N PHE A 53 14.31 2.05 8.82
CA PHE A 53 15.13 3.03 8.10
C PHE A 53 14.33 4.29 7.79
N VAL A 54 15.03 5.34 7.42
CA VAL A 54 14.48 6.63 6.99
C VAL A 54 15.07 7.02 5.63
N ASP A 55 14.43 7.94 4.91
CA ASP A 55 15.07 8.53 3.74
C ASP A 55 16.18 9.50 4.18
N LYS A 56 17.35 9.43 3.54
CA LYS A 56 18.45 10.35 3.82
C LYS A 56 18.14 11.80 3.46
N LYS A 57 17.32 12.01 2.43
CA LYS A 57 16.94 13.34 1.95
C LYS A 57 15.86 13.98 2.83
N HIS A 58 14.96 13.13 3.34
CA HIS A 58 13.82 13.50 4.16
C HIS A 58 13.75 12.57 5.38
N PRO A 59 14.59 12.80 6.43
CA PRO A 59 14.68 11.90 7.58
C PRO A 59 13.38 11.73 8.37
N GLU A 60 12.45 12.65 8.22
CA GLU A 60 11.09 12.58 8.75
C GLU A 60 10.24 11.49 8.10
N VAL A 61 10.57 11.06 6.86
CA VAL A 61 9.90 9.96 6.17
C VAL A 61 10.47 8.63 6.67
N LYS A 62 9.68 7.94 7.48
CA LYS A 62 10.03 6.69 8.15
C LYS A 62 9.47 5.50 7.41
N PHE A 63 10.26 4.42 7.38
CA PHE A 63 9.88 3.10 6.89
C PHE A 63 9.90 2.16 8.08
N VAL A 64 8.73 1.73 8.51
CA VAL A 64 8.53 1.13 9.83
C VAL A 64 8.33 -0.38 9.76
N SER A 65 8.64 -1.06 10.87
CA SER A 65 8.46 -2.50 10.97
C SER A 65 6.99 -2.89 10.89
N PRO A 66 6.63 -3.87 10.05
CA PRO A 66 5.27 -4.37 9.98
C PRO A 66 4.87 -5.24 11.17
N VAL A 67 5.83 -5.72 11.94
CA VAL A 67 5.64 -6.60 13.10
C VAL A 67 6.55 -6.20 14.24
N SER A 68 6.21 -6.54 15.49
CA SER A 68 7.18 -6.52 16.58
C SER A 68 8.04 -7.76 16.56
N GLY A 69 9.29 -7.62 16.96
CA GLY A 69 10.24 -8.72 17.01
C GLY A 69 11.70 -8.27 16.99
N ASN A 70 12.59 -9.20 16.77
CA ASN A 70 14.03 -8.92 16.71
C ASN A 70 14.49 -8.72 15.27
N VAL A 71 15.30 -7.68 15.03
CA VAL A 71 15.99 -7.49 13.76
C VAL A 71 17.00 -8.61 13.57
N ALA A 72 16.65 -9.57 12.71
CA ALA A 72 17.45 -10.77 12.47
C ALA A 72 18.65 -10.49 11.54
N ALA A 73 18.48 -9.58 10.57
CA ALA A 73 19.53 -9.24 9.63
C ALA A 73 19.29 -7.88 8.97
N VAL A 74 20.39 -7.21 8.64
CA VAL A 74 20.44 -6.06 7.73
C VAL A 74 21.21 -6.50 6.49
N ASN A 75 20.50 -7.06 5.50
CA ASN A 75 21.07 -7.58 4.29
C ASN A 75 21.68 -6.47 3.42
N ARG A 76 22.94 -6.63 3.05
CA ARG A 76 23.66 -5.69 2.20
C ARG A 76 24.21 -6.38 0.96
N GLY A 77 24.04 -5.72 -0.17
CA GLY A 77 24.59 -6.12 -1.46
C GLY A 77 25.88 -5.38 -1.79
N ALA A 78 26.22 -5.36 -3.08
CA ALA A 78 27.35 -4.63 -3.61
C ALA A 78 27.34 -3.16 -3.19
N ARG A 79 28.52 -2.58 -2.94
CA ARG A 79 28.70 -1.20 -2.49
C ARG A 79 27.91 -0.84 -1.23
N ARG A 80 27.67 -1.83 -0.35
CA ARG A 80 26.91 -1.71 0.90
C ARG A 80 25.44 -1.28 0.71
N LYS A 81 24.86 -1.47 -0.49
CA LYS A 81 23.45 -1.22 -0.74
C LYS A 81 22.59 -2.04 0.23
N VAL A 82 21.65 -1.39 0.91
CA VAL A 82 20.69 -2.10 1.77
C VAL A 82 19.69 -2.82 0.89
N MET A 83 19.69 -4.17 0.96
CA MET A 83 18.81 -5.04 0.17
C MET A 83 17.54 -5.40 0.92
N GLY A 84 17.56 -5.34 2.26
CA GLY A 84 16.40 -5.62 3.09
C GLY A 84 16.78 -5.66 4.56
N ILE A 85 15.81 -5.33 5.41
CA ILE A 85 15.91 -5.49 6.86
C ILE A 85 14.90 -6.56 7.26
N VAL A 86 15.39 -7.61 7.88
CA VAL A 86 14.61 -8.80 8.24
C VAL A 86 14.30 -8.76 9.73
N VAL A 87 13.02 -8.95 10.07
CA VAL A 87 12.53 -9.03 11.45
C VAL A 87 11.93 -10.42 11.69
N THR A 88 12.39 -11.10 12.73
CA THR A 88 11.76 -12.32 13.26
C THR A 88 10.65 -11.90 14.22
N PRO A 89 9.39 -12.26 13.97
CA PRO A 89 8.29 -11.73 14.74
C PRO A 89 8.20 -12.34 16.14
N ASP A 90 7.70 -11.55 17.09
CA ASP A 90 7.27 -12.02 18.40
C ASP A 90 6.01 -12.88 18.30
N ALA A 91 5.83 -13.79 19.24
CA ALA A 91 4.60 -14.58 19.38
C ALA A 91 3.39 -13.68 19.74
N LYS A 92 3.62 -12.65 20.56
CA LYS A 92 2.64 -11.61 20.91
C LYS A 92 3.12 -10.29 20.37
N GLN A 93 2.34 -9.69 19.49
CA GLN A 93 2.71 -8.44 18.83
C GLN A 93 2.57 -7.24 19.75
N GLU A 94 3.56 -6.37 19.73
CA GLU A 94 3.58 -5.05 20.37
C GLU A 94 3.55 -3.96 19.30
N PHE A 95 2.82 -2.88 19.58
CA PHE A 95 2.63 -1.78 18.64
C PHE A 95 3.15 -0.47 19.20
N VAL A 96 3.63 0.39 18.30
CA VAL A 96 3.81 1.81 18.64
C VAL A 96 2.44 2.46 18.66
N GLU A 97 2.10 3.09 19.77
CA GLU A 97 0.84 3.81 19.92
C GLU A 97 1.02 5.27 19.48
N PHE A 98 0.27 5.69 18.49
CA PHE A 98 0.25 7.06 17.97
C PHE A 98 -0.93 7.87 18.52
N GLY A 99 -1.79 7.22 19.28
CA GLY A 99 -3.03 7.77 19.85
C GLY A 99 -4.14 7.92 18.80
N VAL A 100 -5.37 7.71 19.25
CA VAL A 100 -6.58 7.94 18.44
C VAL A 100 -6.74 9.44 18.21
N LYS A 101 -6.94 9.85 16.96
CA LYS A 101 -7.11 11.26 16.58
C LYS A 101 -8.34 11.41 15.68
N SER A 102 -9.20 12.36 16.01
CA SER A 102 -10.30 12.72 15.11
C SER A 102 -9.76 13.50 13.92
N VAL A 103 -9.85 12.92 12.73
CA VAL A 103 -9.42 13.59 11.49
C VAL A 103 -10.14 14.94 11.30
N HIS A 104 -11.40 15.04 11.74
CA HIS A 104 -12.19 16.28 11.58
C HIS A 104 -11.59 17.47 12.31
N SER A 105 -10.98 17.26 13.47
CA SER A 105 -10.39 18.32 14.30
C SER A 105 -8.99 18.73 13.87
N LEU A 106 -8.33 17.96 12.98
CA LEU A 106 -6.97 18.23 12.53
C LEU A 106 -6.94 19.13 11.30
N ASN A 107 -5.94 19.99 11.20
CA ASN A 107 -5.59 20.69 9.95
C ASN A 107 -4.65 19.83 9.08
N GLY A 108 -4.34 20.29 7.86
CA GLY A 108 -3.52 19.55 6.90
C GLY A 108 -2.11 19.26 7.40
N GLU A 109 -1.47 20.22 8.08
CA GLU A 109 -0.14 20.03 8.65
C GLU A 109 -0.14 18.98 9.77
N GLN A 110 -1.15 19.00 10.64
CA GLN A 110 -1.30 18.00 11.71
C GLN A 110 -1.56 16.60 11.15
N VAL A 111 -2.33 16.48 10.06
CA VAL A 111 -2.52 15.19 9.35
C VAL A 111 -1.19 14.74 8.75
N LYS A 112 -0.44 15.62 8.07
CA LYS A 112 0.87 15.31 7.51
C LYS A 112 1.84 14.81 8.58
N GLN A 113 1.93 15.50 9.71
CA GLN A 113 2.77 15.10 10.85
C GLN A 113 2.34 13.75 11.44
N ALA A 114 1.05 13.47 11.51
CA ALA A 114 0.55 12.16 11.95
C ALA A 114 0.98 11.04 10.99
N LEU A 115 0.92 11.27 9.68
CA LEU A 115 1.37 10.30 8.68
C LEU A 115 2.89 10.09 8.70
N LEU A 116 3.68 11.16 8.86
CA LEU A 116 5.14 11.10 8.97
C LEU A 116 5.56 10.35 10.24
N SER A 117 4.96 10.70 11.40
CA SER A 117 5.32 10.07 12.67
C SER A 117 5.00 8.57 12.69
N SER A 118 3.91 8.18 12.04
CA SER A 118 3.45 6.79 11.98
C SER A 118 4.10 5.96 10.86
N GLY A 119 4.84 6.58 9.94
CA GLY A 119 5.40 5.91 8.77
C GLY A 119 4.40 5.68 7.62
N MET A 120 3.13 6.09 7.79
CA MET A 120 2.12 5.95 6.72
C MET A 120 2.38 6.89 5.54
N PHE A 121 3.17 7.95 5.73
CA PHE A 121 3.57 8.87 4.66
C PHE A 121 4.35 8.15 3.54
N ALA A 122 5.09 7.10 3.86
CA ALA A 122 5.87 6.30 2.91
C ALA A 122 5.02 5.64 1.79
N PHE A 123 3.71 5.51 1.99
CA PHE A 123 2.77 4.93 1.03
C PHE A 123 2.13 5.96 0.10
N LEU A 124 2.42 7.26 0.29
CA LEU A 124 2.05 8.30 -0.65
C LEU A 124 3.07 8.35 -1.79
N ARG A 125 2.62 8.18 -3.02
CA ARG A 125 3.49 8.23 -4.21
C ARG A 125 3.24 9.53 -4.96
N GLN A 126 4.31 10.14 -5.48
CA GLN A 126 4.28 11.40 -6.18
C GLN A 126 4.53 11.21 -7.67
N ARG A 127 3.63 11.73 -8.49
CA ARG A 127 3.77 11.82 -9.93
C ARG A 127 4.27 13.20 -10.34
N PRO A 128 5.00 13.31 -11.45
CA PRO A 128 5.07 12.38 -12.59
C PRO A 128 6.08 11.22 -12.44
N TYR A 129 7.02 11.25 -11.50
CA TYR A 129 8.14 10.29 -11.45
C TYR A 129 7.83 8.99 -10.71
N ASP A 130 6.66 8.88 -10.11
CA ASP A 130 6.21 7.72 -9.33
C ASP A 130 7.16 7.32 -8.20
N VAL A 131 7.63 8.31 -7.46
CA VAL A 131 8.50 8.18 -6.30
C VAL A 131 7.71 8.32 -5.00
N VAL A 132 8.30 7.96 -3.85
CA VAL A 132 7.73 8.33 -2.54
C VAL A 132 7.56 9.84 -2.47
N ALA A 133 6.42 10.31 -1.97
CA ALA A 133 6.08 11.72 -1.96
C ALA A 133 7.11 12.54 -1.16
N ASN A 134 7.42 13.73 -1.66
CA ASN A 134 8.24 14.69 -0.94
C ASN A 134 7.36 15.41 0.10
N PRO A 135 7.66 15.36 1.40
CA PRO A 135 6.85 15.99 2.44
C PRO A 135 6.82 17.53 2.37
N ASN A 136 7.76 18.14 1.62
CA ASN A 136 7.80 19.58 1.40
C ASN A 136 6.97 20.04 0.22
N ASP A 137 6.52 19.11 -0.64
CA ASP A 137 5.65 19.44 -1.77
C ASP A 137 4.18 19.44 -1.32
N LYS A 138 3.39 20.26 -2.01
CA LYS A 138 1.93 20.27 -1.86
C LYS A 138 1.32 19.72 -3.15
N PRO A 139 0.60 18.61 -3.12
CA PRO A 139 0.02 18.07 -4.35
C PRO A 139 -1.14 18.94 -4.83
N LYS A 140 -1.23 19.13 -6.16
CA LYS A 140 -2.35 19.75 -6.84
C LYS A 140 -3.64 19.00 -6.60
N ALA A 141 -3.57 17.66 -6.58
CA ALA A 141 -4.67 16.74 -6.32
C ALA A 141 -4.15 15.41 -5.81
N ILE A 142 -5.04 14.58 -5.25
CA ILE A 142 -4.71 13.22 -4.80
C ILE A 142 -5.60 12.23 -5.55
N PHE A 143 -5.01 11.16 -6.10
CA PHE A 143 -5.69 10.17 -6.91
C PHE A 143 -5.68 8.79 -6.24
N ILE A 144 -6.82 8.11 -6.34
CA ILE A 144 -7.03 6.74 -5.87
C ILE A 144 -7.64 5.96 -7.04
N SER A 145 -6.95 4.93 -7.54
CA SER A 145 -7.58 4.04 -8.49
C SER A 145 -8.37 2.96 -7.76
N GLY A 146 -9.70 3.04 -7.83
CA GLY A 146 -10.61 2.09 -7.20
C GLY A 146 -10.78 0.77 -7.97
N PHE A 147 -10.07 0.58 -9.08
CA PHE A 147 -10.01 -0.68 -9.82
C PHE A 147 -8.64 -0.87 -10.46
N ASP A 148 -8.29 -2.13 -10.65
CA ASP A 148 -7.11 -2.50 -11.41
C ASP A 148 -7.57 -3.25 -12.67
N SER A 149 -7.06 -2.85 -13.83
CA SER A 149 -7.39 -3.44 -15.13
C SER A 149 -6.32 -4.42 -15.62
N ALA A 150 -5.27 -4.67 -14.84
CA ALA A 150 -4.27 -5.68 -15.18
C ALA A 150 -4.90 -7.08 -15.17
N PRO A 151 -4.41 -8.02 -16.00
CA PRO A 151 -4.90 -9.39 -15.99
C PRO A 151 -4.80 -10.04 -14.62
N LEU A 152 -5.88 -10.68 -14.16
CA LEU A 152 -5.98 -11.36 -12.87
C LEU A 152 -5.78 -10.47 -11.62
N ALA A 153 -5.89 -9.15 -11.78
CA ALA A 153 -5.74 -8.19 -10.70
C ALA A 153 -6.76 -8.42 -9.57
N PRO A 154 -6.41 -8.01 -8.33
CA PRO A 154 -7.33 -8.14 -7.20
C PRO A 154 -8.58 -7.27 -7.38
N ASN A 155 -9.72 -7.77 -6.88
CA ASN A 155 -10.97 -7.03 -6.87
C ASN A 155 -11.07 -6.22 -5.57
N TYR A 156 -11.01 -4.89 -5.66
CA TYR A 156 -11.07 -4.01 -4.49
C TYR A 156 -12.43 -4.03 -3.79
N ASP A 157 -13.54 -4.23 -4.51
CA ASP A 157 -14.86 -4.38 -3.87
C ASP A 157 -14.93 -5.60 -2.95
N PHE A 158 -14.19 -6.65 -3.29
CA PHE A 158 -14.08 -7.83 -2.44
C PHE A 158 -13.09 -7.62 -1.29
N THR A 159 -11.90 -7.08 -1.58
CA THR A 159 -10.84 -6.98 -0.56
C THR A 159 -11.06 -5.87 0.45
N LEU A 160 -11.90 -4.89 0.15
CA LEU A 160 -12.25 -3.77 1.02
C LEU A 160 -13.67 -3.85 1.58
N ASP A 161 -14.36 -4.97 1.34
CA ASP A 161 -15.72 -5.17 1.88
C ASP A 161 -15.71 -5.06 3.43
N GLY A 162 -16.71 -4.36 3.95
CA GLY A 162 -16.81 -4.07 5.38
C GLY A 162 -15.88 -2.96 5.91
N MET A 163 -15.06 -2.32 5.06
CA MET A 163 -14.08 -1.29 5.48
C MET A 163 -14.48 0.14 5.07
N LYS A 164 -15.77 0.40 4.85
CA LYS A 164 -16.26 1.72 4.39
C LYS A 164 -15.91 2.87 5.34
N ASN A 165 -15.98 2.64 6.64
CA ASN A 165 -15.68 3.67 7.64
C ASN A 165 -14.20 4.05 7.62
N GLU A 166 -13.32 3.07 7.57
CA GLU A 166 -11.87 3.29 7.50
C GLU A 166 -11.47 3.94 6.18
N LEU A 167 -12.08 3.51 5.07
CA LEU A 167 -11.89 4.15 3.78
C LEU A 167 -12.29 5.63 3.83
N GLN A 168 -13.48 5.94 4.38
CA GLN A 168 -13.96 7.32 4.52
C GLN A 168 -13.03 8.16 5.39
N LEU A 169 -12.53 7.64 6.50
CA LEU A 169 -11.58 8.35 7.37
C LEU A 169 -10.25 8.60 6.64
N GLY A 170 -9.77 7.63 5.88
CA GLY A 170 -8.57 7.77 5.05
C GLY A 170 -8.73 8.87 3.99
N VAL A 171 -9.85 8.89 3.27
CA VAL A 171 -10.17 9.94 2.29
C VAL A 171 -10.25 11.31 2.96
N ASN A 172 -10.91 11.40 4.12
CA ASN A 172 -10.99 12.65 4.87
C ASN A 172 -9.61 13.18 5.30
N ALA A 173 -8.68 12.28 5.67
CA ALA A 173 -7.30 12.64 5.99
C ALA A 173 -6.56 13.14 4.75
N LEU A 174 -6.66 12.41 3.63
CA LEU A 174 -6.02 12.80 2.37
C LEU A 174 -6.54 14.13 1.84
N ALA A 175 -7.83 14.41 1.94
CA ALA A 175 -8.43 15.66 1.50
C ALA A 175 -7.85 16.89 2.22
N LYS A 176 -7.24 16.74 3.39
CA LYS A 176 -6.56 17.82 4.12
C LYS A 176 -5.13 18.10 3.66
N LEU A 177 -4.57 17.23 2.82
CA LEU A 177 -3.18 17.34 2.34
C LEU A 177 -3.05 18.11 1.02
N THR A 178 -4.16 18.47 0.39
CA THR A 178 -4.20 19.22 -0.87
C THR A 178 -5.19 20.38 -0.78
N ASP A 179 -4.95 21.44 -1.53
CA ASP A 179 -5.96 22.49 -1.75
C ASP A 179 -6.91 22.13 -2.90
N GLY A 180 -6.56 21.13 -3.67
CA GLY A 180 -7.40 20.60 -4.74
C GLY A 180 -8.35 19.52 -4.25
N LYS A 181 -8.53 18.48 -5.05
CA LYS A 181 -9.52 17.43 -4.79
C LYS A 181 -8.87 16.08 -4.64
N VAL A 182 -9.57 15.19 -3.95
CA VAL A 182 -9.31 13.74 -4.00
C VAL A 182 -10.18 13.16 -5.11
N HIS A 183 -9.56 12.46 -6.06
CA HIS A 183 -10.23 11.80 -7.17
C HIS A 183 -10.18 10.29 -6.99
N ILE A 184 -11.31 9.63 -7.22
CA ILE A 184 -11.42 8.17 -7.18
C ILE A 184 -11.92 7.68 -8.54
N GLY A 185 -11.08 6.92 -9.26
CA GLY A 185 -11.50 6.27 -10.50
C GLY A 185 -12.13 4.91 -10.23
N ILE A 186 -13.31 4.63 -10.77
CA ILE A 186 -13.99 3.32 -10.69
C ILE A 186 -14.31 2.82 -12.10
N HIS A 187 -14.42 1.48 -12.26
CA HIS A 187 -14.85 0.91 -13.53
C HIS A 187 -16.37 0.86 -13.62
N LYS A 188 -16.95 1.06 -14.81
CA LYS A 188 -18.39 1.09 -15.00
C LYS A 188 -19.08 -0.23 -14.62
N ASP A 189 -18.47 -1.37 -14.92
CA ASP A 189 -19.03 -2.70 -14.65
C ASP A 189 -18.91 -3.09 -13.17
N ASN A 190 -17.93 -2.54 -12.48
CA ASN A 190 -17.78 -2.64 -11.05
C ASN A 190 -18.33 -1.35 -10.43
N ALA A 191 -19.66 -1.13 -10.54
CA ALA A 191 -20.32 -0.03 -9.83
C ALA A 191 -20.05 -0.21 -8.33
N SER A 192 -18.85 0.21 -7.93
CA SER A 192 -18.19 -0.13 -6.69
C SER A 192 -19.08 0.21 -5.50
N LYS A 193 -19.51 -0.80 -4.78
CA LYS A 193 -20.25 -0.63 -3.53
C LYS A 193 -19.40 0.06 -2.46
N VAL A 194 -18.08 -0.02 -2.59
CA VAL A 194 -17.12 0.49 -1.60
C VAL A 194 -16.86 1.98 -1.82
N PHE A 195 -16.65 2.40 -3.08
CA PHE A 195 -16.24 3.78 -3.40
C PHE A 195 -17.38 4.71 -3.76
N LYS A 196 -18.55 4.19 -4.17
CA LYS A 196 -19.66 5.00 -4.67
C LYS A 196 -20.19 6.03 -3.67
N ASP A 197 -20.20 5.67 -2.38
CA ASP A 197 -20.78 6.50 -1.31
C ASP A 197 -19.71 7.33 -0.56
N VAL A 198 -18.46 7.34 -1.02
CA VAL A 198 -17.37 8.10 -0.38
C VAL A 198 -17.61 9.60 -0.53
N ARG A 199 -17.61 10.30 0.60
CA ARG A 199 -17.77 11.76 0.66
C ARG A 199 -16.41 12.45 0.72
N GLY A 200 -16.34 13.68 0.20
CA GLY A 200 -15.10 14.46 0.18
C GLY A 200 -14.11 14.06 -0.92
N ALA A 201 -14.54 13.21 -1.86
CA ALA A 201 -13.83 12.89 -3.08
C ALA A 201 -14.76 12.98 -4.29
N GLU A 202 -14.19 13.23 -5.47
CA GLU A 202 -14.89 13.14 -6.74
C GLU A 202 -14.71 11.74 -7.33
N VAL A 203 -15.83 11.05 -7.56
CA VAL A 203 -15.82 9.71 -8.15
C VAL A 203 -16.00 9.82 -9.66
N HIS A 204 -15.09 9.24 -10.42
CA HIS A 204 -15.08 9.23 -11.88
C HIS A 204 -15.25 7.80 -12.40
N VAL A 205 -16.15 7.64 -13.36
CA VAL A 205 -16.43 6.34 -13.98
C VAL A 205 -15.60 6.19 -15.25
N PHE A 206 -14.81 5.15 -15.31
CA PHE A 206 -14.02 4.77 -16.48
C PHE A 206 -14.62 3.55 -17.18
N ASP A 207 -14.47 3.52 -18.48
CA ASP A 207 -14.82 2.41 -19.34
C ASP A 207 -13.64 2.09 -20.25
N GLY A 208 -13.39 0.82 -20.47
CA GLY A 208 -12.39 0.35 -21.41
C GLY A 208 -11.46 -0.73 -20.85
N PRO A 209 -10.68 -1.35 -21.75
CA PRO A 209 -9.72 -2.39 -21.40
C PRO A 209 -8.50 -1.82 -20.67
N HIS A 210 -7.58 -2.69 -20.25
CA HIS A 210 -6.28 -2.26 -19.78
C HIS A 210 -5.61 -1.32 -20.79
N PRO A 211 -5.08 -0.15 -20.41
CA PRO A 211 -4.70 0.28 -19.05
C PRO A 211 -5.68 1.26 -18.34
N ALA A 212 -6.98 1.17 -18.56
CA ALA A 212 -7.95 2.10 -17.97
C ALA A 212 -7.85 2.19 -16.42
N GLY A 213 -7.45 1.08 -15.76
CA GLY A 213 -7.20 1.04 -14.31
C GLY A 213 -5.88 1.66 -13.86
N ASN A 214 -4.97 1.98 -14.77
CA ASN A 214 -3.72 2.63 -14.40
C ASN A 214 -3.99 4.06 -13.98
N VAL A 215 -3.61 4.42 -12.76
CA VAL A 215 -3.86 5.75 -12.21
C VAL A 215 -3.29 6.88 -13.07
N GLY A 216 -2.17 6.65 -13.77
CA GLY A 216 -1.60 7.63 -14.72
C GLY A 216 -2.54 7.96 -15.88
N VAL A 217 -3.31 6.97 -16.38
CA VAL A 217 -4.35 7.17 -17.38
C VAL A 217 -5.50 8.00 -16.80
N GLN A 218 -5.91 7.69 -15.58
CA GLN A 218 -6.96 8.44 -14.89
C GLN A 218 -6.56 9.89 -14.63
N ILE A 219 -5.32 10.15 -14.18
CA ILE A 219 -4.76 11.49 -14.00
C ILE A 219 -4.82 12.27 -15.32
N HIS A 220 -4.39 11.64 -16.43
CA HIS A 220 -4.39 12.30 -17.74
C HIS A 220 -5.79 12.75 -18.18
N HIS A 221 -6.82 11.97 -17.88
CA HIS A 221 -8.19 12.28 -18.30
C HIS A 221 -8.95 13.20 -17.33
N ILE A 222 -8.59 13.24 -16.05
CA ILE A 222 -9.29 14.01 -15.03
C ILE A 222 -8.62 15.39 -14.85
N ASP A 223 -7.34 15.39 -14.49
CA ASP A 223 -6.59 16.60 -14.19
C ASP A 223 -5.09 16.38 -14.51
N PRO A 224 -4.69 16.59 -15.78
CA PRO A 224 -3.32 16.33 -16.24
C PRO A 224 -2.27 17.15 -15.48
N ILE A 225 -1.11 16.54 -15.27
CA ILE A 225 0.03 17.18 -14.62
C ILE A 225 0.74 18.08 -15.62
N ASN A 226 0.82 19.38 -15.34
CA ASN A 226 1.59 20.34 -16.11
C ASN A 226 3.00 20.53 -15.55
N LYS A 227 3.84 21.27 -16.27
CA LYS A 227 5.22 21.55 -15.83
C LYS A 227 5.23 22.24 -14.46
N GLY A 228 5.94 21.67 -13.52
CA GLY A 228 6.07 22.18 -12.14
C GLY A 228 4.97 21.72 -11.18
N GLU A 229 3.93 21.05 -11.67
CA GLU A 229 2.90 20.48 -10.81
C GLU A 229 3.26 19.08 -10.34
N VAL A 230 2.73 18.68 -9.20
CA VAL A 230 2.79 17.31 -8.67
C VAL A 230 1.39 16.88 -8.21
N VAL A 231 1.11 15.61 -8.35
CA VAL A 231 -0.06 14.97 -7.74
C VAL A 231 0.40 13.78 -6.91
N TRP A 232 -0.36 13.46 -5.86
CA TRP A 232 -0.08 12.25 -5.10
C TRP A 232 -1.06 11.15 -5.46
N VAL A 233 -0.58 9.92 -5.32
CA VAL A 233 -1.34 8.70 -5.58
C VAL A 233 -1.27 7.81 -4.36
N VAL A 234 -2.40 7.21 -4.00
CA VAL A 234 -2.50 6.30 -2.86
C VAL A 234 -3.26 5.05 -3.28
N ASN A 235 -2.75 3.87 -2.92
CA ASN A 235 -3.46 2.62 -3.15
C ASN A 235 -4.68 2.51 -2.21
N PRO A 236 -5.81 1.96 -2.65
CA PRO A 236 -7.02 1.82 -1.84
C PRO A 236 -6.81 1.13 -0.48
N HIS A 237 -5.98 0.10 -0.40
CA HIS A 237 -5.64 -0.55 0.86
C HIS A 237 -4.85 0.37 1.80
N ASP A 238 -3.99 1.24 1.26
CA ASP A 238 -3.23 2.20 2.05
C ASP A 238 -4.13 3.33 2.56
N VAL A 239 -5.15 3.74 1.79
CA VAL A 239 -6.19 4.67 2.25
C VAL A 239 -6.92 4.09 3.47
N VAL A 240 -7.32 2.82 3.40
CA VAL A 240 -7.95 2.12 4.53
C VAL A 240 -6.99 2.00 5.72
N ALA A 241 -5.70 1.70 5.48
CA ALA A 241 -4.71 1.63 6.54
C ALA A 241 -4.49 2.98 7.24
N ILE A 242 -4.48 4.09 6.49
CA ILE A 242 -4.48 5.45 7.03
C ILE A 242 -5.71 5.68 7.92
N GLY A 243 -6.91 5.35 7.44
CA GLY A 243 -8.13 5.48 8.22
C GLY A 243 -8.10 4.65 9.51
N LYS A 244 -7.63 3.41 9.44
CA LYS A 244 -7.42 2.55 10.62
C LYS A 244 -6.44 3.15 11.61
N ALA A 245 -5.34 3.74 11.15
CA ALA A 245 -4.36 4.38 12.02
C ALA A 245 -4.97 5.53 12.82
N PHE A 246 -5.81 6.36 12.21
CA PHE A 246 -6.50 7.46 12.91
C PHE A 246 -7.53 6.97 13.92
N CYS A 247 -8.29 5.91 13.62
CA CYS A 247 -9.35 5.43 14.53
C CYS A 247 -8.86 4.45 15.59
N LYS A 248 -7.74 3.74 15.38
CA LYS A 248 -7.19 2.77 16.32
C LYS A 248 -5.95 3.26 17.07
N GLY A 249 -5.30 4.32 16.59
CA GLY A 249 -4.07 4.86 17.16
C GLY A 249 -2.83 3.96 16.99
N VAL A 250 -2.96 2.88 16.23
CA VAL A 250 -1.88 1.95 15.87
C VAL A 250 -1.93 1.63 14.39
N ILE A 251 -0.81 1.23 13.80
CA ILE A 251 -0.77 0.81 12.40
C ILE A 251 -0.92 -0.69 12.29
N SER A 252 -1.75 -1.11 11.34
CA SER A 252 -1.85 -2.50 10.92
C SER A 252 -1.38 -2.64 9.49
N PHE A 253 -0.39 -3.45 9.28
CA PHE A 253 0.13 -3.81 7.96
C PHE A 253 -0.52 -5.07 7.37
N GLU A 254 -1.67 -5.47 7.92
CA GLU A 254 -2.49 -6.53 7.34
C GLU A 254 -2.96 -6.12 5.95
N ARG A 255 -2.71 -6.97 4.98
CA ARG A 255 -3.02 -6.72 3.57
C ARG A 255 -3.56 -7.99 2.90
N PRO A 256 -4.69 -7.93 2.21
CA PRO A 256 -5.10 -9.01 1.34
C PRO A 256 -4.15 -9.09 0.14
N VAL A 257 -3.71 -10.30 -0.16
CA VAL A 257 -2.87 -10.64 -1.31
C VAL A 257 -3.57 -11.71 -2.13
N VAL A 258 -3.54 -11.62 -3.44
CA VAL A 258 -4.11 -12.65 -4.32
C VAL A 258 -3.00 -13.46 -4.97
N LEU A 259 -3.09 -14.79 -4.89
CA LEU A 259 -2.23 -15.70 -5.63
C LEU A 259 -3.02 -16.25 -6.81
N VAL A 260 -2.56 -15.93 -8.02
CA VAL A 260 -3.24 -16.22 -9.28
C VAL A 260 -2.26 -16.74 -10.32
N GLY A 261 -2.77 -17.31 -11.39
CA GLY A 261 -1.98 -17.80 -12.52
C GLY A 261 -2.29 -19.25 -12.88
N SER A 262 -1.90 -19.66 -14.08
CA SER A 262 -2.19 -20.99 -14.65
C SER A 262 -1.55 -22.14 -13.87
N GLU A 263 -0.47 -21.87 -13.14
CA GLU A 263 0.28 -22.88 -12.39
C GLU A 263 -0.13 -22.93 -10.90
N VAL A 264 -1.07 -22.08 -10.48
CA VAL A 264 -1.64 -22.10 -9.13
C VAL A 264 -2.72 -23.17 -9.06
N ILE A 265 -2.66 -24.06 -8.06
CA ILE A 265 -3.62 -25.16 -7.86
C ILE A 265 -4.96 -24.62 -7.37
N LYS A 266 -4.92 -23.74 -6.36
CA LYS A 266 -6.10 -23.05 -5.82
C LYS A 266 -5.85 -21.55 -5.80
N PRO A 267 -6.23 -20.81 -6.86
CA PRO A 267 -6.15 -19.36 -6.86
C PRO A 267 -7.15 -18.75 -5.85
N LEU A 268 -6.63 -18.08 -4.83
CA LEU A 268 -7.41 -17.52 -3.71
C LEU A 268 -6.82 -16.18 -3.27
N TYR A 269 -7.60 -15.46 -2.46
CA TYR A 269 -7.14 -14.31 -1.69
C TYR A 269 -6.64 -14.75 -0.33
N TYR A 270 -5.54 -14.18 0.11
CA TYR A 270 -4.86 -14.50 1.36
C TYR A 270 -4.82 -13.27 2.27
N LYS A 271 -5.17 -13.48 3.54
CA LYS A 271 -4.98 -12.48 4.58
C LYS A 271 -3.52 -12.54 5.04
N SER A 272 -2.72 -11.63 4.55
CA SER A 272 -1.28 -11.57 4.80
C SER A 272 -0.87 -10.24 5.43
N TYR A 273 0.43 -10.04 5.60
CA TYR A 273 1.02 -8.81 6.12
C TYR A 273 2.07 -8.30 5.15
N PHE A 274 2.26 -6.99 5.13
CA PHE A 274 3.34 -6.36 4.37
C PHE A 274 4.70 -6.97 4.78
N GLY A 275 5.56 -7.25 3.81
CA GLY A 275 6.87 -7.85 4.06
C GLY A 275 6.89 -9.33 4.42
N ALA A 276 5.73 -10.00 4.50
CA ALA A 276 5.66 -11.44 4.76
C ALA A 276 6.25 -12.25 3.60
N SER A 277 6.94 -13.35 3.92
CA SER A 277 7.39 -14.30 2.89
C SER A 277 6.19 -14.94 2.20
N ILE A 278 6.21 -14.99 0.87
CA ILE A 278 5.18 -15.66 0.06
C ILE A 278 5.24 -17.19 0.16
N SER A 279 6.31 -17.75 0.74
CA SER A 279 6.54 -19.18 0.80
C SER A 279 5.37 -19.98 1.38
N ASN A 280 4.66 -19.42 2.38
CA ASN A 280 3.52 -20.08 3.01
C ASN A 280 2.26 -20.10 2.10
N MET A 281 2.17 -19.18 1.13
CA MET A 281 1.08 -19.17 0.17
C MET A 281 1.34 -20.09 -1.02
N VAL A 282 2.61 -20.18 -1.44
CA VAL A 282 2.99 -20.94 -2.65
C VAL A 282 3.29 -22.42 -2.37
N LYS A 283 3.74 -22.76 -1.16
CA LYS A 283 4.08 -24.15 -0.78
C LYS A 283 2.86 -25.07 -0.88
N GLY A 284 2.96 -26.09 -1.75
CA GLY A 284 1.86 -27.02 -2.00
C GLY A 284 0.67 -26.44 -2.76
N ASN A 285 0.76 -25.20 -3.25
CA ASN A 285 -0.29 -24.54 -4.01
C ASN A 285 0.17 -24.10 -5.42
N VAL A 286 1.38 -24.41 -5.80
CA VAL A 286 1.91 -24.26 -7.16
C VAL A 286 2.28 -25.63 -7.67
N LYS A 287 1.98 -25.93 -8.94
CA LYS A 287 2.24 -27.22 -9.58
C LYS A 287 3.73 -27.57 -9.50
N GLU A 288 4.03 -28.78 -9.07
CA GLU A 288 5.40 -29.27 -9.00
C GLU A 288 6.01 -29.42 -10.39
N GLY A 289 7.33 -29.20 -10.49
CA GLY A 289 8.08 -29.32 -11.74
C GLY A 289 7.86 -28.16 -12.75
N ALA A 290 6.97 -27.22 -12.47
CA ALA A 290 6.80 -26.03 -13.28
C ALA A 290 7.91 -25.01 -13.04
N ASN A 291 8.51 -24.49 -14.12
CA ASN A 291 9.44 -23.36 -14.02
C ASN A 291 8.63 -22.07 -13.94
N VAL A 292 8.38 -21.62 -12.73
CA VAL A 292 7.51 -20.46 -12.46
C VAL A 292 8.30 -19.23 -12.01
N ARG A 293 7.80 -18.07 -12.41
CA ARG A 293 8.23 -16.76 -11.89
C ARG A 293 7.07 -16.14 -11.12
N TYR A 294 7.33 -15.73 -9.89
CA TYR A 294 6.39 -14.92 -9.12
C TYR A 294 6.56 -13.45 -9.51
N ILE A 295 5.45 -12.80 -9.83
CA ILE A 295 5.40 -11.40 -10.29
C ILE A 295 4.38 -10.66 -9.42
N SER A 296 4.73 -9.47 -8.94
CA SER A 296 3.86 -8.56 -8.21
C SER A 296 3.65 -7.28 -8.98
#